data_a15cace9bf8c04f9fff6bf4c74f5a6cc
#
_entry.id   a15cace9bf8c04f9fff6bf4c74f5a6cc
#
_cell.length_a   1.000
_cell.length_b   1.000
_cell.length_c   1.000
_cell.angle_alpha   90.00
_cell.angle_beta   90.00
_cell.angle_gamma   90.00
#
_symmetry.space_group_name_H-M   'P 1'
#
loop_
_entity.id
_entity.type
_entity.pdbx_description
1 polymer ?
#
loop_
_entity_poly.entity_id
_entity_poly.type
_entity_poly.pdbx_seq_one_letter_code
_entity_poly.pdbx_strand_id
1 'polypeptide(L)'
;NFEKVLEKNFLYENNPKIAVGVSGGPDSLALVVLLHQWIIKKNGYLIALIVDHRIRAESFSESLHTKNFLIGKSINSKILFVNRKKAKNKKLSQARINRFEKLFNFCQKRNIFHLFLGHHFDDNLETFILRKIAGSNFEGLNSMQFKTILGNTQILRPLLFYSKKEILLFNKKLNLPFI
;
A
#
# COMPACT_ATOMS: atom_id res chain seq x y z
N ASN A 1 4.37 -16.72 -8.40
CA ASN A 1 3.94 -15.78 -9.43
C ASN A 1 2.83 -14.89 -8.86
N PHE A 2 3.04 -13.56 -8.85
CA PHE A 2 2.15 -12.56 -8.25
C PHE A 2 0.73 -12.59 -8.83
N GLU A 3 0.60 -12.74 -10.14
CA GLU A 3 -0.71 -12.81 -10.80
C GLU A 3 -1.53 -14.01 -10.29
N LYS A 4 -0.90 -15.18 -10.12
CA LYS A 4 -1.59 -16.36 -9.57
C LYS A 4 -2.08 -16.14 -8.15
N VAL A 5 -1.30 -15.41 -7.32
CA VAL A 5 -1.70 -15.04 -5.96
C VAL A 5 -2.93 -14.14 -5.99
N LEU A 6 -2.97 -13.14 -6.87
CA LEU A 6 -4.13 -12.28 -7.03
C LEU A 6 -5.34 -13.07 -7.49
N GLU A 7 -5.23 -13.83 -8.56
CA GLU A 7 -6.37 -14.53 -9.15
C GLU A 7 -6.98 -15.61 -8.25
N LYS A 8 -6.17 -16.20 -7.38
CA LYS A 8 -6.65 -17.17 -6.39
C LYS A 8 -7.37 -16.53 -5.21
N ASN A 9 -6.97 -15.33 -4.79
CA ASN A 9 -7.38 -14.74 -3.51
C ASN A 9 -8.20 -13.44 -3.64
N PHE A 10 -8.34 -12.90 -4.86
CA PHE A 10 -9.00 -11.63 -5.10
C PHE A 10 -10.12 -11.78 -6.13
N LEU A 11 -11.34 -11.50 -5.70
CA LEU A 11 -12.49 -11.38 -6.56
C LEU A 11 -12.66 -9.93 -6.99
N TYR A 12 -12.77 -9.69 -8.27
CA TYR A 12 -12.85 -8.36 -8.86
C TYR A 12 -13.86 -8.34 -10.03
N GLU A 13 -14.38 -7.17 -10.30
CA GLU A 13 -15.29 -6.88 -11.41
C GLU A 13 -14.55 -6.84 -12.75
N ASN A 14 -15.31 -6.89 -13.85
CA ASN A 14 -14.76 -6.62 -15.18
C ASN A 14 -14.21 -5.17 -15.24
N ASN A 15 -13.02 -5.00 -15.82
CA ASN A 15 -12.32 -3.71 -15.88
C ASN A 15 -12.13 -3.07 -14.49
N PRO A 16 -11.45 -3.74 -13.55
CA PRO A 16 -11.43 -3.33 -12.14
C PRO A 16 -10.78 -1.96 -11.93
N LYS A 17 -11.36 -1.19 -11.00
CA LYS A 17 -10.77 0.07 -10.53
C LYS A 17 -10.07 -0.16 -9.20
N ILE A 18 -8.75 0.05 -9.17
CA ILE A 18 -7.95 -0.19 -7.98
C ILE A 18 -7.17 1.06 -7.54
N ALA A 19 -6.98 1.20 -6.24
CA ALA A 19 -6.06 2.16 -5.64
C ALA A 19 -4.90 1.43 -4.96
N VAL A 20 -3.71 2.02 -5.00
CA VAL A 20 -2.51 1.50 -4.33
C VAL A 20 -1.92 2.57 -3.45
N GLY A 21 -1.74 2.29 -2.15
CA GLY A 21 -0.99 3.17 -1.25
C GLY A 21 0.51 3.06 -1.51
N VAL A 22 1.14 4.16 -1.93
CA VAL A 22 2.57 4.21 -2.26
C VAL A 22 3.28 5.17 -1.31
N SER A 23 4.34 4.71 -0.64
CA SER A 23 5.16 5.50 0.28
C SER A 23 6.51 5.93 -0.31
N GLY A 24 6.87 5.46 -1.51
CA GLY A 24 8.21 5.61 -2.08
C GLY A 24 9.19 4.51 -1.67
N GLY A 25 8.91 3.77 -0.60
CA GLY A 25 9.74 2.64 -0.17
C GLY A 25 9.61 1.41 -1.09
N PRO A 26 10.59 0.48 -0.99
CA PRO A 26 10.76 -0.64 -1.92
C PRO A 26 9.50 -1.51 -2.07
N ASP A 27 8.80 -1.79 -0.97
CA ASP A 27 7.63 -2.69 -0.97
C ASP A 27 6.47 -2.08 -1.74
N SER A 28 6.20 -0.79 -1.50
CA SER A 28 5.11 -0.08 -2.16
C SER A 28 5.40 0.17 -3.64
N LEU A 29 6.68 0.38 -4.02
CA LEU A 29 7.08 0.51 -5.42
C LEU A 29 7.01 -0.83 -6.16
N ALA A 30 7.45 -1.92 -5.53
CA ALA A 30 7.28 -3.27 -6.08
C ALA A 30 5.80 -3.57 -6.33
N LEU A 31 4.95 -3.30 -5.32
CA LEU A 31 3.53 -3.57 -5.40
C LEU A 31 2.86 -2.81 -6.54
N VAL A 32 3.10 -1.50 -6.65
CA VAL A 32 2.43 -0.68 -7.67
C VAL A 32 2.86 -1.07 -9.09
N VAL A 33 4.13 -1.45 -9.30
CA VAL A 33 4.61 -1.91 -10.60
C VAL A 33 3.99 -3.27 -10.97
N LEU A 34 3.94 -4.21 -10.03
CA LEU A 34 3.30 -5.52 -10.25
C LEU A 34 1.80 -5.38 -10.56
N LEU A 35 1.10 -4.53 -9.81
CA LEU A 35 -0.32 -4.26 -10.04
C LEU A 35 -0.56 -3.52 -11.35
N HIS A 36 0.33 -2.62 -11.76
CA HIS A 36 0.23 -1.94 -13.05
C HIS A 36 0.34 -2.93 -14.22
N GLN A 37 1.28 -3.87 -14.17
CA GLN A 37 1.40 -4.92 -15.17
C GLN A 37 0.14 -5.81 -15.24
N TRP A 38 -0.44 -6.13 -14.08
CA TRP A 38 -1.64 -6.95 -14.00
C TRP A 38 -2.88 -6.20 -14.50
N ILE A 39 -3.07 -4.94 -14.08
CA ILE A 39 -4.29 -4.16 -14.39
C ILE A 39 -4.45 -3.86 -15.89
N ILE A 40 -3.32 -3.66 -16.59
CA ILE A 40 -3.33 -3.48 -18.06
C ILE A 40 -3.92 -4.69 -18.76
N LYS A 41 -3.54 -5.91 -18.33
CA LYS A 41 -4.08 -7.16 -18.88
C LYS A 41 -5.60 -7.34 -18.62
N LYS A 42 -6.12 -6.65 -17.60
CA LYS A 42 -7.53 -6.69 -17.21
C LYS A 42 -8.34 -5.52 -17.77
N ASN A 43 -7.74 -4.67 -18.62
CA ASN A 43 -8.35 -3.43 -19.13
C ASN A 43 -8.92 -2.55 -18.03
N GLY A 44 -8.31 -2.61 -16.83
CA GLY A 44 -8.75 -1.91 -15.64
C GLY A 44 -8.07 -0.55 -15.45
N TYR A 45 -8.37 0.10 -14.34
CA TYR A 45 -7.80 1.38 -13.96
C TYR A 45 -7.05 1.28 -12.63
N LEU A 46 -5.83 1.82 -12.57
CA LEU A 46 -5.02 1.91 -11.37
C LEU A 46 -4.70 3.36 -11.06
N ILE A 47 -4.84 3.74 -9.79
CA ILE A 47 -4.33 5.00 -9.26
C ILE A 47 -3.43 4.76 -8.05
N ALA A 48 -2.20 5.27 -8.11
CA ALA A 48 -1.27 5.28 -7.00
C ALA A 48 -1.54 6.49 -6.09
N LEU A 49 -1.71 6.26 -4.80
CA LEU A 49 -1.99 7.27 -3.80
C LEU A 49 -0.78 7.46 -2.90
N ILE A 50 -0.17 8.62 -2.96
CA ILE A 50 0.98 9.01 -2.14
C ILE A 50 0.47 9.89 -1.01
N VAL A 51 0.75 9.55 0.25
CA VAL A 51 0.31 10.36 1.40
C VAL A 51 1.47 11.16 1.95
N ASP A 52 1.41 12.49 1.77
CA ASP A 52 2.33 13.42 2.40
C ASP A 52 1.82 13.79 3.80
N HIS A 53 2.59 13.38 4.81
CA HIS A 53 2.29 13.63 6.23
C HIS A 53 2.60 15.05 6.67
N ARG A 54 3.39 15.82 5.91
CA ARG A 54 3.84 17.18 6.25
C ARG A 54 4.53 17.28 7.62
N ILE A 55 5.21 16.20 8.04
CA ILE A 55 5.89 16.12 9.34
C ILE A 55 7.29 16.73 9.26
N ARG A 56 7.99 16.54 8.14
CA ARG A 56 9.33 17.04 7.84
C ARG A 56 9.28 17.95 6.61
N ALA A 57 10.26 18.85 6.49
CA ALA A 57 10.36 19.73 5.33
C ALA A 57 10.51 18.95 4.02
N GLU A 58 11.24 17.82 4.07
CA GLU A 58 11.56 16.95 2.94
C GLU A 58 10.37 16.07 2.50
N SER A 59 9.32 15.92 3.32
CA SER A 59 8.16 15.04 3.02
C SER A 59 7.52 15.32 1.67
N PHE A 60 7.47 16.60 1.29
CA PHE A 60 6.89 16.99 0.01
C PHE A 60 7.79 16.63 -1.17
N SER A 61 9.11 16.84 -1.05
CA SER A 61 10.08 16.49 -2.10
C SER A 61 10.14 14.98 -2.30
N GLU A 62 10.10 14.18 -1.23
CA GLU A 62 10.00 12.71 -1.28
C GLU A 62 8.73 12.26 -2.01
N SER A 63 7.58 12.88 -1.70
CA SER A 63 6.30 12.61 -2.36
C SER A 63 6.32 12.98 -3.84
N LEU A 64 6.98 14.09 -4.19
CA LEU A 64 7.13 14.54 -5.56
C LEU A 64 8.06 13.62 -6.37
N HIS A 65 9.18 13.20 -5.79
CA HIS A 65 10.08 12.20 -6.38
C HIS A 65 9.34 10.90 -6.70
N THR A 66 8.59 10.37 -5.73
CA THR A 66 7.74 9.18 -5.92
C THR A 66 6.74 9.39 -7.06
N LYS A 67 6.08 10.55 -7.10
CA LYS A 67 5.14 10.88 -8.17
C LYS A 67 5.81 10.93 -9.54
N ASN A 68 6.96 11.58 -9.66
CA ASN A 68 7.70 11.70 -10.93
C ASN A 68 8.14 10.32 -11.43
N PHE A 69 8.61 9.43 -10.54
CA PHE A 69 8.91 8.05 -10.88
C PHE A 69 7.68 7.32 -11.46
N LEU A 70 6.52 7.45 -10.82
CA LEU A 70 5.28 6.82 -11.28
C LEU A 70 4.82 7.35 -12.64
N ILE A 71 4.94 8.67 -12.87
CA ILE A 71 4.67 9.30 -14.19
C ILE A 71 5.58 8.70 -15.26
N GLY A 72 6.88 8.55 -14.98
CA GLY A 72 7.84 7.92 -15.90
C GLY A 72 7.52 6.44 -16.22
N LYS A 73 6.70 5.79 -15.41
CA LYS A 73 6.17 4.43 -15.65
C LYS A 73 4.74 4.42 -16.21
N SER A 74 4.21 5.57 -16.62
CA SER A 74 2.82 5.73 -17.10
C SER A 74 1.77 5.30 -16.06
N ILE A 75 2.09 5.44 -14.77
CA ILE A 75 1.19 5.10 -13.67
C ILE A 75 0.50 6.38 -13.17
N ASN A 76 -0.82 6.42 -13.24
CA ASN A 76 -1.60 7.52 -12.68
C ASN A 76 -1.37 7.63 -11.17
N SER A 77 -1.08 8.84 -10.69
CA SER A 77 -0.77 9.05 -9.28
C SER A 77 -1.32 10.35 -8.72
N LYS A 78 -1.61 10.36 -7.41
CA LYS A 78 -2.09 11.53 -6.70
C LYS A 78 -1.45 11.65 -5.32
N ILE A 79 -0.97 12.85 -4.97
CA ILE A 79 -0.51 13.18 -3.62
C ILE A 79 -1.72 13.60 -2.79
N LEU A 80 -1.87 12.99 -1.61
CA LEU A 80 -2.89 13.28 -0.61
C LEU A 80 -2.22 13.92 0.61
N PHE A 81 -2.66 15.10 0.99
CA PHE A 81 -2.07 15.83 2.11
C PHE A 81 -2.79 15.54 3.43
N VAL A 82 -2.03 15.26 4.49
CA VAL A 82 -2.55 15.21 5.85
C VAL A 82 -2.77 16.64 6.36
N ASN A 83 -3.85 16.87 7.10
CA ASN A 83 -4.12 18.18 7.67
C ASN A 83 -3.03 18.55 8.69
N ARG A 84 -2.48 19.78 8.61
CA ARG A 84 -1.41 20.28 9.49
C ARG A 84 -1.74 20.17 10.98
N LYS A 85 -3.01 20.35 11.39
CA LYS A 85 -3.44 20.17 12.78
C LYS A 85 -3.26 18.71 13.25
N LYS A 86 -3.53 17.72 12.41
CA LYS A 86 -3.33 16.29 12.70
C LYS A 86 -1.85 15.88 12.59
N ALA A 87 -1.04 16.59 11.80
CA ALA A 87 0.40 16.31 11.61
C ALA A 87 1.26 16.69 12.83
N LYS A 88 0.80 17.57 13.72
CA LYS A 88 1.54 17.96 14.95
C LYS A 88 1.76 16.80 15.92
N ASN A 89 0.98 15.75 15.85
CA ASN A 89 1.13 14.56 16.69
C ASN A 89 2.18 13.63 16.06
N LYS A 90 3.45 13.75 16.53
CA LYS A 90 4.63 13.04 16.00
C LYS A 90 4.65 11.52 16.30
N LYS A 91 3.62 10.94 16.91
CA LYS A 91 3.58 9.50 17.19
C LYS A 91 3.43 8.72 15.88
N LEU A 92 4.32 7.77 15.63
CA LEU A 92 4.31 6.87 14.45
C LEU A 92 2.95 6.17 14.24
N SER A 93 2.30 5.76 15.34
CA SER A 93 0.97 5.17 15.31
C SER A 93 -0.08 6.11 14.72
N GLN A 94 -0.05 7.39 15.11
CA GLN A 94 -0.98 8.40 14.59
C GLN A 94 -0.73 8.70 13.11
N ALA A 95 0.52 8.74 12.68
CA ALA A 95 0.87 8.90 11.26
C ALA A 95 0.31 7.74 10.42
N ARG A 96 0.38 6.51 10.92
CA ARG A 96 -0.17 5.31 10.26
C ARG A 96 -1.70 5.40 10.14
N ILE A 97 -2.40 5.82 11.18
CA ILE A 97 -3.85 6.04 11.18
C ILE A 97 -4.22 7.12 10.17
N ASN A 98 -3.58 8.28 10.22
CA ASN A 98 -3.85 9.42 9.33
C ASN A 98 -3.64 9.05 7.86
N ARG A 99 -2.58 8.26 7.55
CA ARG A 99 -2.32 7.74 6.21
C ARG A 99 -3.46 6.87 5.74
N PHE A 100 -3.85 5.90 6.56
CA PHE A 100 -4.92 4.99 6.24
C PHE A 100 -6.25 5.71 5.99
N GLU A 101 -6.64 6.64 6.89
CA GLU A 101 -7.83 7.49 6.73
C GLU A 101 -7.84 8.24 5.39
N LYS A 102 -6.70 8.79 4.97
CA LYS A 102 -6.60 9.51 3.70
C LYS A 102 -6.81 8.62 2.50
N LEU A 103 -6.18 7.45 2.49
CA LEU A 103 -6.34 6.46 1.43
C LEU A 103 -7.79 5.97 1.34
N PHE A 104 -8.35 5.57 2.47
CA PHE A 104 -9.72 5.07 2.58
C PHE A 104 -10.75 6.11 2.13
N ASN A 105 -10.68 7.33 2.65
CA ASN A 105 -11.60 8.41 2.29
C ASN A 105 -11.51 8.78 0.80
N PHE A 106 -10.33 8.68 0.18
CA PHE A 106 -10.18 8.87 -1.25
C PHE A 106 -10.92 7.78 -2.03
N CYS A 107 -10.75 6.52 -1.63
CA CYS A 107 -11.41 5.38 -2.26
C CYS A 107 -12.94 5.51 -2.18
N GLN A 108 -13.48 5.84 -1.00
CA GLN A 108 -14.91 6.06 -0.79
C GLN A 108 -15.48 7.15 -1.71
N LYS A 109 -14.81 8.32 -1.76
CA LYS A 109 -15.25 9.45 -2.59
C LYS A 109 -15.18 9.19 -4.09
N ARG A 110 -14.44 8.20 -4.54
CA ARG A 110 -14.22 7.87 -5.95
C ARG A 110 -14.85 6.53 -6.37
N ASN A 111 -15.61 5.91 -5.47
CA ASN A 111 -16.21 4.59 -5.67
C ASN A 111 -15.15 3.56 -6.12
N ILE A 112 -13.98 3.55 -5.44
CA ILE A 112 -12.93 2.55 -5.63
C ILE A 112 -13.07 1.51 -4.53
N PHE A 113 -13.44 0.30 -4.89
CA PHE A 113 -13.72 -0.76 -3.92
C PHE A 113 -12.47 -1.56 -3.50
N HIS A 114 -11.33 -1.37 -4.17
CA HIS A 114 -10.13 -2.17 -3.98
C HIS A 114 -8.92 -1.28 -3.66
N LEU A 115 -8.49 -1.30 -2.40
CA LEU A 115 -7.30 -0.59 -1.92
C LEU A 115 -6.17 -1.58 -1.61
N PHE A 116 -5.07 -1.48 -2.32
CA PHE A 116 -3.89 -2.31 -2.13
C PHE A 116 -2.83 -1.63 -1.25
N LEU A 117 -2.23 -2.41 -0.33
CA LEU A 117 -1.19 -1.95 0.59
C LEU A 117 0.02 -2.89 0.55
N GLY A 118 1.23 -2.32 0.60
CA GLY A 118 2.50 -3.01 0.47
C GLY A 118 3.02 -3.68 1.75
N HIS A 119 2.16 -4.23 2.60
CA HIS A 119 2.59 -5.05 3.73
C HIS A 119 3.07 -6.40 3.23
N HIS A 120 4.20 -6.90 3.76
CA HIS A 120 4.82 -8.16 3.35
C HIS A 120 4.89 -9.17 4.52
N PHE A 121 5.42 -10.36 4.26
CA PHE A 121 5.49 -11.46 5.22
C PHE A 121 6.20 -11.06 6.53
N ASP A 122 7.33 -10.38 6.43
CA ASP A 122 8.13 -10.00 7.61
C ASP A 122 7.40 -8.98 8.50
N ASP A 123 6.62 -8.03 7.91
CA ASP A 123 5.74 -7.11 8.69
C ASP A 123 4.71 -7.89 9.50
N ASN A 124 4.20 -8.97 8.92
CA ASN A 124 3.20 -9.82 9.55
C ASN A 124 3.81 -10.60 10.71
N LEU A 125 4.98 -11.16 10.50
CA LEU A 125 5.76 -11.88 11.52
C LEU A 125 6.14 -10.95 12.68
N GLU A 126 6.64 -9.75 12.39
CA GLU A 126 6.96 -8.74 13.42
C GLU A 126 5.72 -8.39 14.25
N THR A 127 4.59 -8.12 13.58
CA THR A 127 3.33 -7.82 14.27
C THR A 127 2.89 -8.97 15.18
N PHE A 128 3.02 -10.20 14.72
CA PHE A 128 2.69 -11.40 15.52
C PHE A 128 3.59 -11.53 16.75
N ILE A 129 4.91 -11.39 16.58
CA ILE A 129 5.89 -11.48 17.67
C ILE A 129 5.63 -10.40 18.72
N LEU A 130 5.45 -9.13 18.29
CA LEU A 130 5.18 -8.02 19.20
C LEU A 130 3.89 -8.22 20.01
N ARG A 131 2.83 -8.71 19.38
CA ARG A 131 1.57 -9.01 20.06
C ARG A 131 1.71 -10.19 21.04
N LYS A 132 2.48 -11.21 20.69
CA LYS A 132 2.77 -12.35 21.58
C LYS A 132 3.54 -11.90 22.83
N ILE A 133 4.56 -11.05 22.66
CA ILE A 133 5.33 -10.49 23.76
C ILE A 133 4.45 -9.59 24.66
N ALA A 134 3.51 -8.85 24.07
CA ALA A 134 2.57 -8.01 24.80
C ALA A 134 1.45 -8.80 25.52
N GLY A 135 1.47 -10.14 25.49
CA GLY A 135 0.49 -10.98 26.19
C GLY A 135 -0.92 -10.99 25.55
N SER A 136 -1.02 -10.69 24.27
CA SER A 136 -2.31 -10.69 23.56
C SER A 136 -2.92 -12.10 23.55
N ASN A 137 -4.24 -12.20 23.78
CA ASN A 137 -5.00 -13.44 23.67
C ASN A 137 -5.01 -13.97 22.22
N PHE A 138 -5.46 -15.23 22.02
CA PHE A 138 -5.52 -15.90 20.72
C PHE A 138 -6.19 -15.06 19.63
N GLU A 139 -7.26 -14.35 19.94
CA GLU A 139 -7.94 -13.43 19.00
C GLU A 139 -7.09 -12.19 18.67
N GLY A 140 -6.31 -11.68 19.63
CA GLY A 140 -5.38 -10.57 19.44
C GLY A 140 -4.11 -10.95 18.68
N LEU A 141 -3.79 -12.25 18.57
CA LEU A 141 -2.66 -12.77 17.80
C LEU A 141 -2.96 -12.87 16.29
N ASN A 142 -4.20 -12.61 15.86
CA ASN A 142 -4.57 -12.63 14.46
C ASN A 142 -3.64 -11.72 13.64
N SER A 143 -2.80 -12.34 12.85
CA SER A 143 -1.88 -11.68 11.94
C SER A 143 -2.64 -10.91 10.84
N MET A 144 -1.96 -10.02 10.12
CA MET A 144 -2.57 -9.29 9.02
C MET A 144 -3.09 -10.26 7.96
N GLN A 145 -4.37 -10.15 7.63
CA GLN A 145 -4.97 -10.97 6.58
C GLN A 145 -4.73 -10.37 5.20
N PHE A 146 -4.68 -11.24 4.18
CA PHE A 146 -4.63 -10.83 2.78
C PHE A 146 -5.73 -9.83 2.44
N LYS A 147 -6.96 -10.11 2.86
CA LYS A 147 -8.13 -9.28 2.62
C LYS A 147 -8.80 -8.89 3.94
N THR A 148 -9.09 -7.60 4.06
CA THR A 148 -9.92 -7.03 5.13
C THR A 148 -10.98 -6.16 4.48
N ILE A 149 -12.23 -6.24 4.94
CA ILE A 149 -13.33 -5.41 4.43
C ILE A 149 -13.59 -4.30 5.43
N LEU A 150 -13.64 -3.06 4.96
CA LEU A 150 -14.05 -1.90 5.75
C LEU A 150 -15.06 -1.08 4.94
N GLY A 151 -16.30 -1.01 5.43
CA GLY A 151 -17.40 -0.47 4.65
C GLY A 151 -17.48 -1.16 3.28
N ASN A 152 -17.51 -0.38 2.20
CA ASN A 152 -17.55 -0.91 0.84
C ASN A 152 -16.15 -1.08 0.21
N THR A 153 -15.06 -0.99 1.00
CA THR A 153 -13.69 -1.10 0.47
C THR A 153 -13.03 -2.39 0.94
N GLN A 154 -12.51 -3.17 0.02
CA GLN A 154 -11.62 -4.28 0.28
C GLN A 154 -10.18 -3.75 0.38
N ILE A 155 -9.53 -4.02 1.50
CA ILE A 155 -8.12 -3.71 1.74
C ILE A 155 -7.33 -4.98 1.49
N LEU A 156 -6.43 -4.94 0.51
CA LEU A 156 -5.73 -6.10 -0.03
C LEU A 156 -4.22 -5.97 0.20
N ARG A 157 -3.58 -7.06 0.63
CA ARG A 157 -2.15 -7.11 0.97
C ARG A 157 -1.47 -8.31 0.28
N PRO A 158 -1.33 -8.29 -1.05
CA PRO A 158 -0.83 -9.46 -1.78
C PRO A 158 0.64 -9.77 -1.50
N LEU A 159 1.43 -8.81 -1.00
CA LEU A 159 2.83 -9.05 -0.65
C LEU A 159 3.00 -9.84 0.66
N LEU A 160 1.95 -10.13 1.43
CA LEU A 160 2.03 -11.01 2.60
C LEU A 160 2.52 -12.43 2.28
N PHE A 161 2.46 -12.84 1.01
CA PHE A 161 2.98 -14.12 0.52
C PHE A 161 4.46 -14.08 0.14
N TYR A 162 5.13 -12.92 0.28
CA TYR A 162 6.51 -12.70 -0.15
C TYR A 162 7.35 -12.14 1.00
N SER A 163 8.56 -12.64 1.13
CA SER A 163 9.55 -12.11 2.06
C SER A 163 10.13 -10.78 1.58
N LYS A 164 10.67 -9.99 2.50
CA LYS A 164 11.41 -8.77 2.17
C LYS A 164 12.53 -9.02 1.17
N LYS A 165 13.26 -10.13 1.33
CA LYS A 165 14.35 -10.52 0.43
C LYS A 165 13.87 -10.70 -1.02
N GLU A 166 12.73 -11.37 -1.23
CA GLU A 166 12.17 -11.57 -2.57
C GLU A 166 11.75 -10.24 -3.20
N ILE A 167 11.14 -9.34 -2.42
CA ILE A 167 10.75 -8.00 -2.89
C ILE A 167 11.99 -7.19 -3.29
N LEU A 168 13.04 -7.18 -2.49
CA LEU A 168 14.29 -6.48 -2.80
C LEU A 168 14.98 -7.04 -4.04
N LEU A 169 14.99 -8.35 -4.23
CA LEU A 169 15.51 -8.99 -5.45
C LEU A 169 14.71 -8.57 -6.70
N PHE A 170 13.38 -8.53 -6.58
CA PHE A 170 12.53 -8.03 -7.66
C PHE A 170 12.85 -6.56 -8.01
N ASN A 171 12.96 -5.70 -7.00
CA ASN A 171 13.28 -4.29 -7.19
C ASN A 171 14.64 -4.09 -7.86
N LYS A 172 15.66 -4.86 -7.43
CA LYS A 172 17.00 -4.84 -8.04
C LYS A 172 16.94 -5.24 -9.51
N LYS A 173 16.18 -6.29 -9.84
CA LYS A 173 16.02 -6.76 -11.23
C LYS A 173 15.38 -5.72 -12.15
N LEU A 174 14.49 -4.88 -11.62
CA LEU A 174 13.80 -3.83 -12.38
C LEU A 174 14.42 -2.44 -12.21
N ASN A 175 15.57 -2.33 -11.52
CA ASN A 175 16.23 -1.05 -11.20
C ASN A 175 15.25 -0.03 -10.60
N LEU A 176 14.40 -0.46 -9.65
CA LEU A 176 13.49 0.45 -8.98
C LEU A 176 14.26 1.32 -7.99
N PRO A 177 14.03 2.64 -7.96
CA PRO A 177 14.68 3.52 -7.01
C PRO A 177 14.17 3.24 -5.59
N PHE A 178 15.04 3.46 -4.59
CA PHE A 178 14.63 3.56 -3.19
C PHE A 178 14.66 5.05 -2.82
N ILE A 179 13.56 5.55 -2.30
CA ILE A 179 13.41 6.92 -1.84
C ILE A 179 13.36 6.93 -0.31
#